data_5c45524bb5651b35ec7666c214122803
#
_entry.id   5c45524bb5651b35ec7666c214122803
#
_cell.length_a   1.000
_cell.length_b   1.000
_cell.length_c   1.000
_cell.angle_alpha   90.00
_cell.angle_beta   90.00
_cell.angle_gamma   90.00
#
_symmetry.space_group_name_H-M   'P 1'
#
loop_
_entity.id
_entity.type
_entity.pdbx_description
1 polymer ?
#
loop_
_entity_poly.entity_id
_entity_poly.type
_entity_poly.pdbx_seq_one_letter_code
_entity_poly.pdbx_strand_id
1 'polypeptide(L)'
;MADPRIINNPQAIDVITYRELRELSYMGATVLHEDAIFPVRQEGIPINIRNTNAPEDNGTWIVGSTCQKSKYVITGIAGKKGFCSINIEKDMMNSEIGFGRKVLQAFEENGISFEHVPSGIDTLTVFVHQDEFMHKEQKVVAGIHRLANPDSIDIEADLALIAVVGRGMKSTRGTAGRIFSALAHSN
;
A
#
# COMPACT_ATOMS: atom_id res chain seq x y z
N MET A 1 -12.83 6.78 3.47
CA MET A 1 -12.80 6.09 4.79
C MET A 1 -11.65 6.68 5.57
N ALA A 2 -11.87 7.02 6.81
CA ALA A 2 -10.83 7.42 7.74
C ALA A 2 -11.17 6.82 9.11
N ASP A 3 -10.17 6.53 9.92
CA ASP A 3 -10.37 5.96 11.25
C ASP A 3 -11.03 7.02 12.16
N PRO A 4 -12.22 6.74 12.75
CA PRO A 4 -12.91 7.68 13.63
C PRO A 4 -12.14 7.97 14.93
N ARG A 5 -11.14 7.18 15.27
CA ARG A 5 -10.24 7.44 16.40
C ARG A 5 -9.23 8.54 16.09
N ILE A 6 -8.98 8.81 14.80
CA ILE A 6 -8.01 9.80 14.32
C ILE A 6 -8.71 11.04 13.77
N ILE A 7 -9.82 10.86 13.07
CA ILE A 7 -10.55 11.94 12.37
C ILE A 7 -11.89 12.19 13.03
N ASN A 8 -12.13 13.43 13.44
CA ASN A 8 -13.43 13.84 13.92
C ASN A 8 -14.45 13.90 12.79
N ASN A 9 -15.61 13.27 13.00
CA ASN A 9 -16.74 13.25 12.08
C ASN A 9 -16.40 12.75 10.65
N PRO A 10 -15.89 11.50 10.52
CA PRO A 10 -15.55 10.94 9.22
C PRO A 10 -16.79 10.82 8.34
N GLN A 11 -16.65 11.12 7.05
CA GLN A 11 -17.75 10.98 6.08
C GLN A 11 -18.04 9.51 5.81
N ALA A 12 -19.34 9.15 5.81
CA ALA A 12 -19.80 7.83 5.41
C ALA A 12 -19.52 7.55 3.93
N ILE A 13 -19.24 6.30 3.61
CA ILE A 13 -19.08 5.81 2.24
C ILE A 13 -20.31 4.98 1.90
N ASP A 14 -21.08 5.41 0.89
CA ASP A 14 -22.28 4.67 0.49
C ASP A 14 -21.92 3.38 -0.26
N VAL A 15 -20.97 3.45 -1.18
CA VAL A 15 -20.53 2.32 -2.01
C VAL A 15 -19.01 2.31 -2.16
N ILE A 16 -18.40 1.16 -1.89
CA ILE A 16 -16.97 0.88 -2.07
C ILE A 16 -16.81 -0.41 -2.89
N THR A 17 -15.79 -0.49 -3.73
CA THR A 17 -15.48 -1.73 -4.43
C THR A 17 -14.61 -2.65 -3.57
N TYR A 18 -14.68 -3.97 -3.81
CA TYR A 18 -13.78 -4.93 -3.17
C TYR A 18 -12.31 -4.58 -3.33
N ARG A 19 -11.92 -4.02 -4.48
CA ARG A 19 -10.56 -3.59 -4.74
C ARG A 19 -10.15 -2.43 -3.83
N GLU A 20 -10.97 -1.38 -3.73
CA GLU A 20 -10.70 -0.24 -2.85
C GLU A 20 -10.65 -0.67 -1.38
N LEU A 21 -11.58 -1.55 -0.96
CA LEU A 21 -11.59 -2.06 0.41
C LEU A 21 -10.32 -2.84 0.72
N ARG A 22 -9.86 -3.70 -0.20
CA ARG A 22 -8.65 -4.49 -0.03
C ARG A 22 -7.42 -3.61 0.16
N GLU A 23 -7.24 -2.60 -0.68
CA GLU A 23 -6.15 -1.63 -0.58
C GLU A 23 -6.14 -0.93 0.79
N LEU A 24 -7.31 -0.51 1.27
CA LEU A 24 -7.45 0.15 2.56
C LEU A 24 -7.22 -0.81 3.74
N SER A 25 -7.74 -2.03 3.65
CA SER A 25 -7.61 -3.04 4.71
C SER A 25 -6.17 -3.49 4.88
N TYR A 26 -5.45 -3.68 3.79
CA TYR A 26 -4.04 -4.04 3.79
C TYR A 26 -3.18 -2.99 4.51
N MET A 27 -3.51 -1.72 4.34
CA MET A 27 -2.86 -0.60 5.01
C MET A 27 -3.43 -0.27 6.39
N GLY A 28 -4.15 -1.20 7.02
CA GLY A 28 -4.56 -1.12 8.43
C GLY A 28 -5.97 -0.60 8.69
N ALA A 29 -6.78 -0.33 7.66
CA ALA A 29 -8.21 -0.03 7.84
C ALA A 29 -9.01 -1.33 8.08
N THR A 30 -8.95 -1.87 9.29
CA THR A 30 -9.57 -3.15 9.68
C THR A 30 -11.09 -3.01 9.84
N VAL A 31 -11.83 -3.11 8.74
CA VAL A 31 -13.30 -3.16 8.76
C VAL A 31 -13.80 -4.60 8.60
N LEU A 32 -13.18 -5.37 7.70
CA LEU A 32 -13.45 -6.79 7.47
C LEU A 32 -12.12 -7.51 7.26
N HIS A 33 -12.02 -8.73 7.77
CA HIS A 33 -10.87 -9.58 7.52
C HIS A 33 -10.84 -10.03 6.05
N GLU A 34 -9.66 -10.05 5.44
CA GLU A 34 -9.50 -10.37 4.01
C GLU A 34 -10.02 -11.77 3.69
N ASP A 35 -9.76 -12.74 4.56
CA ASP A 35 -10.21 -14.13 4.37
C ASP A 35 -11.73 -14.27 4.32
N ALA A 36 -12.47 -13.39 5.03
CA ALA A 36 -13.92 -13.38 4.99
C ALA A 36 -14.47 -12.77 3.67
N ILE A 37 -13.69 -11.89 3.05
CA ILE A 37 -14.10 -11.20 1.81
C ILE A 37 -13.87 -12.09 0.58
N PHE A 38 -12.84 -12.91 0.59
CA PHE A 38 -12.39 -13.65 -0.59
C PHE A 38 -13.47 -14.56 -1.22
N PRO A 39 -14.16 -15.45 -0.48
CA PRO A 39 -15.17 -16.34 -1.07
C PRO A 39 -16.36 -15.56 -1.62
N VAL A 40 -16.83 -14.52 -0.91
CA VAL A 40 -17.97 -13.70 -1.33
C VAL A 40 -17.66 -12.90 -2.59
N ARG A 41 -16.41 -12.43 -2.71
CA ARG A 41 -15.92 -11.71 -3.88
C ARG A 41 -15.86 -12.62 -5.12
N GLN A 42 -15.45 -13.88 -4.98
CA GLN A 42 -15.38 -14.82 -6.09
C GLN A 42 -16.76 -15.06 -6.72
N GLU A 43 -17.78 -15.15 -5.88
CA GLU A 43 -19.18 -15.34 -6.30
C GLU A 43 -19.87 -14.02 -6.72
N GLY A 44 -19.18 -12.88 -6.61
CA GLY A 44 -19.72 -11.57 -6.97
C GLY A 44 -20.85 -11.07 -6.05
N ILE A 45 -20.99 -11.65 -4.87
CA ILE A 45 -22.07 -11.33 -3.91
C ILE A 45 -21.74 -10.01 -3.22
N PRO A 46 -22.62 -8.99 -3.26
CA PRO A 46 -22.39 -7.74 -2.54
C PRO A 46 -22.54 -7.94 -1.04
N ILE A 47 -21.69 -7.21 -0.26
CA ILE A 47 -21.77 -7.16 1.21
C ILE A 47 -22.32 -5.80 1.62
N ASN A 48 -23.25 -5.77 2.57
CA ASN A 48 -23.71 -4.53 3.20
C ASN A 48 -23.22 -4.46 4.65
N ILE A 49 -22.41 -3.47 4.97
CA ILE A 49 -21.96 -3.20 6.35
C ILE A 49 -22.85 -2.12 6.94
N ARG A 50 -23.50 -2.44 8.04
CA ARG A 50 -24.43 -1.55 8.76
C ARG A 50 -23.98 -1.34 10.21
N ASN A 51 -24.35 -0.19 10.77
CA ASN A 51 -24.10 0.11 12.17
C ASN A 51 -25.25 -0.51 13.01
N THR A 52 -24.91 -1.38 13.95
CA THR A 52 -25.89 -2.01 14.85
C THR A 52 -26.58 -1.02 15.78
N ASN A 53 -25.93 0.11 16.06
CA ASN A 53 -26.51 1.19 16.90
C ASN A 53 -27.34 2.19 16.09
N ALA A 54 -27.38 2.08 14.76
CA ALA A 54 -28.18 2.89 13.86
C ALA A 54 -28.69 2.01 12.70
N PRO A 55 -29.62 1.07 12.97
CA PRO A 55 -30.08 0.09 11.99
C PRO A 55 -30.84 0.69 10.81
N GLU A 56 -31.36 1.91 10.97
CA GLU A 56 -32.07 2.65 9.90
C GLU A 56 -31.11 3.16 8.82
N ASP A 57 -29.84 3.31 9.14
CA ASP A 57 -28.85 3.77 8.16
C ASP A 57 -28.62 2.70 7.08
N ASN A 58 -28.53 3.15 5.82
CA ASN A 58 -28.28 2.27 4.68
C ASN A 58 -26.93 1.54 4.72
N GLY A 59 -25.99 2.04 5.55
CA GLY A 59 -24.66 1.48 5.68
C GLY A 59 -23.81 1.65 4.43
N THR A 60 -22.77 0.82 4.33
CA THR A 60 -21.84 0.81 3.20
C THR A 60 -22.01 -0.47 2.39
N TRP A 61 -22.21 -0.34 1.09
CA TRP A 61 -22.24 -1.46 0.16
C TRP A 61 -20.85 -1.73 -0.41
N ILE A 62 -20.42 -2.98 -0.33
CA ILE A 62 -19.17 -3.47 -0.95
C ILE A 62 -19.55 -4.30 -2.16
N VAL A 63 -19.07 -3.91 -3.33
CA VAL A 63 -19.48 -4.48 -4.62
C VAL A 63 -18.27 -4.85 -5.48
N GLY A 64 -18.44 -5.75 -6.45
CA GLY A 64 -17.41 -6.14 -7.39
C GLY A 64 -17.00 -4.98 -8.30
N SER A 65 -17.98 -4.31 -8.87
CA SER A 65 -17.81 -3.13 -9.74
C SER A 65 -19.03 -2.22 -9.60
N THR A 66 -18.85 -0.95 -9.94
CA THR A 66 -19.95 0.02 -9.95
C THR A 66 -19.73 1.09 -10.99
N CYS A 67 -20.80 1.44 -11.71
CA CYS A 67 -20.85 2.59 -12.62
C CYS A 67 -21.13 3.91 -11.86
N GLN A 68 -21.49 3.83 -10.58
CA GLN A 68 -21.73 5.00 -9.76
C GLN A 68 -20.46 5.83 -9.63
N LYS A 69 -20.51 7.10 -10.02
CA LYS A 69 -19.42 8.03 -9.77
C LYS A 69 -19.28 8.21 -8.25
N SER A 70 -18.08 8.08 -7.74
CA SER A 70 -17.81 8.42 -6.36
C SER A 70 -18.13 9.89 -6.11
N LYS A 71 -18.81 10.19 -5.02
CA LYS A 71 -19.05 11.58 -4.58
C LYS A 71 -17.73 12.32 -4.32
N TYR A 72 -16.71 11.59 -3.93
CA TYR A 72 -15.38 12.11 -3.61
C TYR A 72 -14.32 11.49 -4.53
N VAL A 73 -13.29 12.26 -4.85
CA VAL A 73 -12.13 11.80 -5.62
C VAL A 73 -11.37 10.71 -4.86
N ILE A 74 -11.20 10.91 -3.55
CA ILE A 74 -10.55 9.99 -2.62
C ILE A 74 -11.65 9.27 -1.84
N THR A 75 -11.64 7.94 -1.90
CA THR A 75 -12.56 7.07 -1.16
C THR A 75 -12.09 6.87 0.28
N GLY A 76 -10.79 6.73 0.48
CA GLY A 76 -10.22 6.53 1.80
C GLY A 76 -8.72 6.76 1.83
N ILE A 77 -8.23 6.96 3.05
CA ILE A 77 -6.81 7.08 3.37
C ILE A 77 -6.54 6.14 4.54
N ALA A 78 -5.51 5.33 4.41
CA ALA A 78 -5.02 4.44 5.45
C ALA A 78 -3.51 4.55 5.55
N GLY A 79 -2.94 4.28 6.72
CA GLY A 79 -1.50 4.32 6.93
C GLY A 79 -1.05 3.26 7.92
N LYS A 80 0.12 2.72 7.68
CA LYS A 80 0.76 1.71 8.52
C LYS A 80 2.22 2.07 8.73
N LYS A 81 2.69 1.99 9.97
CA LYS A 81 4.10 2.18 10.35
C LYS A 81 4.84 0.84 10.38
N GLY A 82 6.15 0.89 10.56
CA GLY A 82 6.97 -0.30 10.75
C GLY A 82 7.56 -0.84 9.45
N PHE A 83 7.91 0.06 8.55
CA PHE A 83 8.61 -0.27 7.31
C PHE A 83 10.02 0.30 7.31
N CYS A 84 10.87 -0.29 6.49
CA CYS A 84 12.16 0.26 6.10
C CYS A 84 12.29 0.20 4.58
N SER A 85 13.16 1.03 4.03
CA SER A 85 13.55 1.01 2.64
C SER A 85 15.00 0.57 2.50
N ILE A 86 15.27 -0.23 1.48
CA ILE A 86 16.59 -0.62 1.05
C ILE A 86 16.78 -0.03 -0.34
N ASN A 87 17.58 1.02 -0.44
CA ASN A 87 17.92 1.67 -1.70
C ASN A 87 19.19 1.07 -2.26
N ILE A 88 19.10 0.51 -3.44
CA ILE A 88 20.20 -0.17 -4.13
C ILE A 88 20.55 0.67 -5.36
N GLU A 89 21.79 1.14 -5.45
CA GLU A 89 22.29 1.92 -6.56
C GLU A 89 23.25 1.10 -7.39
N LYS A 90 23.16 1.24 -8.70
CA LYS A 90 24.09 0.65 -9.64
C LYS A 90 24.14 1.43 -10.93
N ASP A 91 25.30 1.88 -11.31
CA ASP A 91 25.54 2.53 -12.59
C ASP A 91 25.12 1.62 -13.76
N MET A 92 24.38 2.19 -14.72
CA MET A 92 23.85 1.46 -15.88
C MET A 92 22.88 0.32 -15.52
N MET A 93 22.21 0.40 -14.37
CA MET A 93 21.25 -0.60 -13.88
C MET A 93 20.16 -0.91 -14.93
N ASN A 94 19.65 0.12 -15.60
CA ASN A 94 18.60 0.00 -16.61
C ASN A 94 19.03 -0.84 -17.83
N SER A 95 20.32 -0.98 -18.08
CA SER A 95 20.89 -1.79 -19.16
C SER A 95 21.19 -3.24 -18.73
N GLU A 96 21.18 -3.53 -17.42
CA GLU A 96 21.42 -4.87 -16.90
C GLU A 96 20.17 -5.72 -16.86
N ILE A 97 20.03 -6.63 -17.82
CA ILE A 97 18.89 -7.56 -17.87
C ILE A 97 18.87 -8.43 -16.60
N GLY A 98 17.73 -8.39 -15.89
CA GLY A 98 17.47 -9.22 -14.72
C GLY A 98 18.04 -8.67 -13.41
N PHE A 99 18.54 -7.42 -13.35
CA PHE A 99 19.02 -6.82 -12.11
C PHE A 99 17.98 -6.89 -10.99
N GLY A 100 16.76 -6.40 -11.22
CA GLY A 100 15.69 -6.45 -10.21
C GLY A 100 15.38 -7.87 -9.73
N ARG A 101 15.41 -8.88 -10.63
CA ARG A 101 15.24 -10.29 -10.24
C ARG A 101 16.35 -10.74 -9.29
N LYS A 102 17.60 -10.38 -9.55
CA LYS A 102 18.76 -10.74 -8.69
C LYS A 102 18.63 -10.11 -7.30
N VAL A 103 18.20 -8.84 -7.24
CA VAL A 103 17.96 -8.16 -5.97
C VAL A 103 16.84 -8.84 -5.21
N LEU A 104 15.68 -9.06 -5.83
CA LEU A 104 14.53 -9.69 -5.17
C LEU A 104 14.80 -11.13 -4.76
N GLN A 105 15.67 -11.85 -5.47
CA GLN A 105 16.12 -13.18 -5.09
C GLN A 105 16.80 -13.19 -3.70
N ALA A 106 17.56 -12.15 -3.35
CA ALA A 106 18.16 -12.06 -2.03
C ALA A 106 17.13 -11.95 -0.91
N PHE A 107 15.98 -11.29 -1.15
CA PHE A 107 14.87 -11.24 -0.20
C PHE A 107 14.13 -12.60 -0.14
N GLU A 108 13.87 -13.21 -1.29
CA GLU A 108 13.23 -14.53 -1.39
C GLU A 108 14.03 -15.61 -0.63
N GLU A 109 15.36 -15.70 -0.84
CA GLU A 109 16.25 -16.65 -0.17
C GLU A 109 16.23 -16.49 1.36
N ASN A 110 15.85 -15.32 1.87
CA ASN A 110 15.74 -15.03 3.29
C ASN A 110 14.28 -15.01 3.81
N GLY A 111 13.31 -15.37 2.95
CA GLY A 111 11.90 -15.42 3.32
C GLY A 111 11.35 -14.07 3.76
N ILE A 112 11.68 -13.00 3.02
CA ILE A 112 11.18 -11.64 3.24
C ILE A 112 10.30 -11.25 2.05
N SER A 113 9.05 -10.89 2.33
CA SER A 113 8.16 -10.29 1.34
C SER A 113 8.40 -8.79 1.21
N PHE A 114 8.16 -8.24 0.03
CA PHE A 114 8.23 -6.80 -0.21
C PHE A 114 6.83 -6.19 -0.35
N GLU A 115 6.72 -4.92 0.02
CA GLU A 115 5.49 -4.14 -0.09
C GLU A 115 5.45 -3.30 -1.36
N HIS A 116 6.57 -2.68 -1.69
CA HIS A 116 6.70 -1.78 -2.83
C HIS A 116 8.12 -1.79 -3.37
N VAL A 117 8.26 -1.72 -4.70
CA VAL A 117 9.57 -1.75 -5.37
C VAL A 117 9.61 -0.70 -6.49
N PRO A 118 9.77 0.58 -6.15
CA PRO A 118 10.02 1.60 -7.17
C PRO A 118 11.42 1.47 -7.75
N SER A 119 11.55 1.74 -9.04
CA SER A 119 12.84 1.76 -9.74
C SER A 119 13.04 3.08 -10.48
N GLY A 120 14.24 3.60 -10.43
CA GLY A 120 14.75 4.68 -11.26
C GLY A 120 15.59 4.15 -12.42
N ILE A 121 16.50 4.99 -12.95
CA ILE A 121 17.43 4.61 -14.01
C ILE A 121 18.56 3.75 -13.42
N ASP A 122 19.16 4.22 -12.33
CA ASP A 122 20.31 3.61 -11.67
C ASP A 122 19.99 3.22 -10.20
N THR A 123 18.72 3.22 -9.82
CA THR A 123 18.29 2.93 -8.45
C THR A 123 17.11 1.95 -8.41
N LEU A 124 17.12 1.06 -7.45
CA LEU A 124 16.00 0.18 -7.10
C LEU A 124 15.79 0.23 -5.59
N THR A 125 14.62 0.66 -5.16
CA THR A 125 14.31 0.70 -3.72
C THR A 125 13.32 -0.42 -3.39
N VAL A 126 13.59 -1.18 -2.35
CA VAL A 126 12.70 -2.25 -1.85
C VAL A 126 12.17 -1.84 -0.49
N PHE A 127 10.84 -1.75 -0.34
CA PHE A 127 10.18 -1.50 0.93
C PHE A 127 9.71 -2.82 1.55
N VAL A 128 10.08 -3.05 2.80
CA VAL A 128 9.78 -4.29 3.53
C VAL A 128 9.31 -3.97 4.96
N HIS A 129 8.72 -4.95 5.64
CA HIS A 129 8.48 -4.86 7.08
C HIS A 129 9.80 -4.79 7.85
N GLN A 130 9.96 -3.74 8.65
CA GLN A 130 11.20 -3.47 9.38
C GLN A 130 11.59 -4.60 10.33
N ASP A 131 10.64 -5.10 11.12
CA ASP A 131 10.91 -6.15 12.10
C ASP A 131 11.43 -7.43 11.43
N GLU A 132 10.87 -7.83 10.29
CA GLU A 132 11.32 -9.01 9.55
C GLU A 132 12.72 -8.82 8.95
N PHE A 133 13.00 -7.62 8.47
CA PHE A 133 14.25 -7.29 7.80
C PHE A 133 15.41 -7.16 8.80
N MET A 134 15.24 -6.42 9.90
CA MET A 134 16.30 -6.13 10.87
C MET A 134 17.00 -7.38 11.39
N HIS A 135 16.25 -8.47 11.61
CA HIS A 135 16.83 -9.75 12.02
C HIS A 135 17.65 -10.48 10.94
N LYS A 136 17.50 -10.08 9.68
CA LYS A 136 18.09 -10.74 8.51
C LYS A 136 18.93 -9.79 7.64
N GLU A 137 19.07 -8.54 8.05
CA GLU A 137 19.72 -7.45 7.31
C GLU A 137 21.05 -7.87 6.69
N GLN A 138 21.98 -8.35 7.51
CA GLN A 138 23.31 -8.75 7.04
C GLN A 138 23.27 -9.84 5.96
N LYS A 139 22.34 -10.81 6.08
CA LYS A 139 22.18 -11.89 5.11
C LYS A 139 21.62 -11.39 3.78
N VAL A 140 20.62 -10.51 3.85
CA VAL A 140 20.01 -9.91 2.67
C VAL A 140 21.00 -9.03 1.94
N VAL A 141 21.70 -8.12 2.65
CA VAL A 141 22.73 -7.23 2.07
C VAL A 141 23.86 -8.03 1.44
N ALA A 142 24.38 -9.06 2.11
CA ALA A 142 25.38 -9.95 1.53
C ALA A 142 24.85 -10.70 0.28
N GLY A 143 23.58 -11.11 0.30
CA GLY A 143 22.90 -11.73 -0.85
C GLY A 143 22.81 -10.77 -2.04
N ILE A 144 22.41 -9.52 -1.81
CA ILE A 144 22.33 -8.49 -2.84
C ILE A 144 23.73 -8.24 -3.45
N HIS A 145 24.76 -8.06 -2.63
CA HIS A 145 26.14 -7.89 -3.13
C HIS A 145 26.58 -9.08 -3.98
N ARG A 146 26.34 -10.30 -3.52
CA ARG A 146 26.72 -11.53 -4.24
C ARG A 146 25.99 -11.68 -5.59
N LEU A 147 24.68 -11.36 -5.64
CA LEU A 147 23.84 -11.63 -6.81
C LEU A 147 23.80 -10.48 -7.82
N ALA A 148 23.78 -9.25 -7.33
CA ALA A 148 23.55 -8.06 -8.15
C ALA A 148 24.78 -7.14 -8.26
N ASN A 149 25.74 -7.26 -7.35
CA ASN A 149 26.97 -6.44 -7.29
C ASN A 149 26.64 -4.94 -7.46
N PRO A 150 25.88 -4.33 -6.53
CA PRO A 150 25.55 -2.91 -6.55
C PRO A 150 26.76 -2.05 -6.18
N ASP A 151 26.70 -0.76 -6.53
CA ASP A 151 27.71 0.24 -6.16
C ASP A 151 27.51 0.70 -4.72
N SER A 152 26.26 0.89 -4.31
CA SER A 152 25.90 1.22 -2.91
C SER A 152 24.58 0.59 -2.48
N ILE A 153 24.41 0.45 -1.16
CA ILE A 153 23.15 0.06 -0.52
C ILE A 153 22.97 0.96 0.69
N ASP A 154 21.86 1.71 0.69
CA ASP A 154 21.44 2.55 1.82
C ASP A 154 20.15 2.02 2.43
N ILE A 155 20.06 2.04 3.76
CA ILE A 155 18.89 1.55 4.50
C ILE A 155 18.33 2.69 5.32
N GLU A 156 17.02 2.95 5.16
CA GLU A 156 16.28 3.92 5.96
C GLU A 156 15.18 3.20 6.75
N ALA A 157 15.21 3.35 8.06
CA ALA A 157 14.29 2.71 9.00
C ALA A 157 13.16 3.68 9.42
N ASP A 158 12.22 3.17 10.21
CA ASP A 158 11.13 3.92 10.83
C ASP A 158 10.18 4.62 9.85
N LEU A 159 9.98 4.02 8.70
CA LEU A 159 9.08 4.53 7.67
C LEU A 159 7.62 4.14 7.92
N ALA A 160 6.72 4.98 7.38
CA ALA A 160 5.30 4.70 7.29
C ALA A 160 4.85 4.71 5.82
N LEU A 161 4.01 3.74 5.45
CA LEU A 161 3.35 3.74 4.16
C LEU A 161 1.95 4.32 4.29
N ILE A 162 1.60 5.25 3.42
CA ILE A 162 0.27 5.86 3.36
C ILE A 162 -0.38 5.50 2.02
N ALA A 163 -1.51 4.81 2.09
CA ALA A 163 -2.34 4.52 0.93
C ALA A 163 -3.46 5.55 0.78
N VAL A 164 -3.50 6.22 -0.33
CA VAL A 164 -4.60 7.09 -0.74
C VAL A 164 -5.36 6.39 -1.84
N VAL A 165 -6.58 5.98 -1.55
CA VAL A 165 -7.39 5.13 -2.43
C VAL A 165 -8.60 5.88 -2.94
N GLY A 166 -8.89 5.80 -4.24
CA GLY A 166 -10.08 6.40 -4.81
C GLY A 166 -10.18 6.21 -6.32
N ARG A 167 -11.36 5.78 -6.78
CA ARG A 167 -11.66 5.58 -8.21
C ARG A 167 -11.58 6.87 -9.01
N GLY A 168 -11.92 8.01 -8.39
CA GLY A 168 -11.90 9.33 -9.02
C GLY A 168 -10.50 9.87 -9.30
N MET A 169 -9.46 9.33 -8.65
CA MET A 169 -8.09 9.83 -8.76
C MET A 169 -7.52 9.73 -10.16
N LYS A 170 -7.87 8.67 -10.90
CA LYS A 170 -7.36 8.44 -12.27
C LYS A 170 -7.77 9.54 -13.26
N SER A 171 -8.95 10.13 -13.07
CA SER A 171 -9.54 11.10 -14.00
C SER A 171 -9.52 12.55 -13.47
N THR A 172 -9.14 12.77 -12.23
CA THR A 172 -9.15 14.09 -11.61
C THR A 172 -7.75 14.69 -11.57
N ARG A 173 -7.57 15.79 -12.30
CA ARG A 173 -6.29 16.53 -12.33
C ARG A 173 -6.01 17.19 -10.98
N GLY A 174 -4.73 17.28 -10.63
CA GLY A 174 -4.27 17.98 -9.41
C GLY A 174 -4.43 17.17 -8.11
N THR A 175 -4.94 15.94 -8.14
CA THR A 175 -5.10 15.11 -6.93
C THR A 175 -3.77 14.88 -6.22
N ALA A 176 -2.71 14.52 -6.95
CA ALA A 176 -1.37 14.31 -6.38
C ALA A 176 -0.84 15.61 -5.71
N GLY A 177 -0.99 16.76 -6.36
CA GLY A 177 -0.58 18.05 -5.78
C GLY A 177 -1.27 18.34 -4.45
N ARG A 178 -2.57 18.06 -4.33
CA ARG A 178 -3.31 18.23 -3.06
C ARG A 178 -2.81 17.29 -1.96
N ILE A 179 -2.49 16.03 -2.31
CA ILE A 179 -1.96 15.04 -1.36
C ILE A 179 -0.60 15.50 -0.85
N PHE A 180 0.32 15.83 -1.75
CA PHE A 180 1.66 16.27 -1.36
C PHE A 180 1.67 17.60 -0.63
N SER A 181 0.79 18.54 -0.99
CA SER A 181 0.62 19.80 -0.23
C SER A 181 0.14 19.52 1.19
N ALA A 182 -0.80 18.60 1.39
CA ALA A 182 -1.28 18.23 2.72
C ALA A 182 -0.16 17.61 3.57
N LEU A 183 0.64 16.72 2.99
CA LEU A 183 1.80 16.12 3.66
C LEU A 183 2.85 17.17 4.03
N ALA A 184 3.19 18.06 3.11
CA ALA A 184 4.18 19.12 3.34
C ALA A 184 3.77 20.11 4.46
N HIS A 185 2.47 20.29 4.71
CA HIS A 185 1.99 21.15 5.81
C HIS A 185 1.90 20.41 7.15
N SER A 186 2.16 19.11 7.17
CA SER A 186 2.06 18.29 8.38
C SER A 186 3.41 18.02 9.06
N ASN A 187 4.49 18.54 8.50
CA ASN A 187 5.86 18.49 9.07
C ASN A 187 6.14 19.69 9.96
#